data_e939b02786c2defabe5a52c74ab54752
#
_entry.id   e939b02786c2defabe5a52c74ab54752
#
_cell.length_a   1.000
_cell.length_b   1.000
_cell.length_c   1.000
_cell.angle_alpha   90.00
_cell.angle_beta   90.00
_cell.angle_gamma   90.00
#
_symmetry.space_group_name_H-M   'P 1'
#
loop_
_entity.id
_entity.type
_entity.pdbx_description
1 polymer ?
#
loop_
_entity_poly.entity_id
_entity_poly.type
_entity_poly.pdbx_seq_one_letter_code
_entity_poly.pdbx_strand_id
1 'polypeptide(L)'
;MATLLQEILTNNHEFLANNKYTKEISKYPQKKFALLTCMDTRLVELINKALGIHRGDAKIIQNAGTSLIGEMGETVKSLLLTIYVFDIKEIFIVGHYDCGVALTSSKRHIT
;
A
#
# COMPACT_ATOMS: atom_id res chain seq x y z
N MET A 1 27.82 13.14 -11.55
CA MET A 1 26.76 12.13 -11.43
C MET A 1 25.77 12.55 -10.35
N ALA A 2 24.51 12.55 -10.68
CA ALA A 2 23.48 12.92 -9.71
C ALA A 2 23.32 11.83 -8.63
N THR A 3 23.08 12.25 -7.40
CA THR A 3 22.71 11.31 -6.32
C THR A 3 21.26 10.89 -6.51
N LEU A 4 20.87 9.81 -5.83
CA LEU A 4 19.47 9.36 -5.85
C LEU A 4 18.54 10.46 -5.33
N LEU A 5 18.93 11.15 -4.28
CA LEU A 5 18.13 12.27 -3.76
C LEU A 5 17.94 13.36 -4.82
N GLN A 6 19.01 13.72 -5.54
CA GLN A 6 18.92 14.71 -6.61
C GLN A 6 17.97 14.25 -7.72
N GLU A 7 18.02 12.98 -8.08
CA GLU A 7 17.11 12.41 -9.08
C GLU A 7 15.65 12.52 -8.63
N ILE A 8 15.39 12.16 -7.39
CA ILE A 8 14.03 12.21 -6.81
C ILE A 8 13.52 13.65 -6.80
N LEU A 9 14.35 14.59 -6.36
CA LEU A 9 13.97 16.00 -6.30
C LEU A 9 13.74 16.59 -7.69
N THR A 10 14.56 16.22 -8.65
CA THR A 10 14.40 16.66 -10.03
C THR A 10 13.08 16.15 -10.61
N ASN A 11 12.78 14.88 -10.41
CA ASN A 11 11.53 14.28 -10.86
C ASN A 11 10.32 14.97 -10.23
N ASN A 12 10.41 15.28 -8.95
CA ASN A 12 9.33 15.98 -8.26
C ASN A 12 9.12 17.39 -8.81
N HIS A 13 10.22 18.10 -9.10
CA HIS A 13 10.17 19.44 -9.68
C HIS A 13 9.47 19.43 -11.04
N GLU A 14 9.85 18.49 -11.89
CA GLU A 14 9.24 18.34 -13.21
C GLU A 14 7.77 17.98 -13.13
N PHE A 15 7.43 17.08 -12.21
CA PHE A 15 6.04 16.69 -11.98
C PHE A 15 5.17 17.89 -11.63
N LEU A 16 5.64 18.73 -10.71
CA LEU A 16 4.90 19.92 -10.29
C LEU A 16 4.82 20.95 -11.42
N ALA A 17 5.93 21.16 -12.15
CA ALA A 17 5.96 22.13 -13.25
C ALA A 17 5.01 21.75 -14.39
N ASN A 18 4.87 20.45 -14.64
CA ASN A 18 4.04 19.95 -15.73
C ASN A 18 2.58 19.70 -15.33
N ASN A 19 2.22 20.00 -14.09
CA ASN A 19 0.85 19.85 -13.61
C ASN A 19 0.26 18.45 -13.85
N LYS A 20 1.06 17.41 -13.62
CA LYS A 20 0.65 16.04 -13.90
C LYS A 20 -0.19 15.40 -12.80
N TYR A 21 -0.60 16.15 -11.82
CA TYR A 21 -1.35 15.64 -10.69
C TYR A 21 -2.81 16.08 -10.75
N THR A 22 -3.67 15.25 -10.18
CA THR A 22 -5.09 15.54 -10.06
C THR A 22 -5.37 16.05 -8.64
N LYS A 23 -5.97 17.22 -8.53
CA LYS A 23 -6.27 17.84 -7.24
C LYS A 23 -7.59 17.37 -6.61
N GLU A 24 -8.41 16.69 -7.37
CA GLU A 24 -9.80 16.44 -7.01
C GLU A 24 -10.09 15.07 -6.42
N ILE A 25 -9.07 14.34 -5.98
CA ILE A 25 -9.31 13.05 -5.35
C ILE A 25 -9.59 13.24 -3.88
N SER A 26 -10.74 12.73 -3.45
CA SER A 26 -11.17 12.79 -2.07
C SER A 26 -10.25 11.96 -1.16
N LYS A 27 -10.15 12.37 0.11
CA LYS A 27 -9.50 11.55 1.12
C LYS A 27 -10.31 10.31 1.49
N TYR A 28 -11.58 10.28 1.11
CA TYR A 28 -12.45 9.12 1.35
C TYR A 28 -12.41 8.20 0.13
N PRO A 29 -12.18 6.89 0.33
CA PRO A 29 -12.12 5.97 -0.80
C PRO A 29 -13.47 5.81 -1.47
N GLN A 30 -13.48 5.88 -2.79
CA GLN A 30 -14.68 5.83 -3.59
C GLN A 30 -15.42 4.51 -3.48
N LYS A 31 -14.69 3.41 -3.38
CA LYS A 31 -15.28 2.08 -3.31
C LYS A 31 -15.36 1.53 -1.89
N LYS A 32 -15.01 2.34 -0.92
CA LYS A 32 -15.19 2.06 0.51
C LYS A 32 -14.56 0.75 0.97
N PHE A 33 -13.38 0.44 0.46
CA PHE A 33 -12.64 -0.72 0.95
C PHE A 33 -11.19 -0.37 1.27
N ALA A 34 -10.58 -1.21 2.07
CA ALA A 34 -9.16 -1.16 2.35
C ALA A 34 -8.50 -2.42 1.83
N LEU A 35 -7.30 -2.28 1.33
CA LEU A 35 -6.48 -3.39 0.86
C LEU A 35 -5.23 -3.46 1.72
N LEU A 36 -5.00 -4.61 2.33
CA LEU A 36 -3.75 -4.90 3.01
C LEU A 36 -2.95 -5.85 2.14
N THR A 37 -1.74 -5.47 1.80
CA THR A 37 -0.86 -6.32 0.98
C THR A 37 0.59 -6.15 1.42
N CYS A 38 1.50 -6.85 0.75
CA CYS A 38 2.91 -6.84 1.09
C CYS A 38 3.61 -5.61 0.50
N MET A 39 4.67 -5.18 1.18
CA MET A 39 5.52 -4.10 0.70
C MET A 39 6.53 -4.55 -0.36
N ASP A 40 6.40 -5.75 -0.88
CA ASP A 40 7.30 -6.31 -1.90
C ASP A 40 7.45 -5.34 -3.08
N THR A 41 8.69 -5.12 -3.47
CA THR A 41 9.03 -4.20 -4.55
C THR A 41 8.29 -4.51 -5.85
N ARG A 42 8.05 -5.78 -6.11
CA ARG A 42 7.40 -6.24 -7.34
C ARG A 42 5.92 -5.89 -7.40
N LEU A 43 5.30 -5.60 -6.25
CA LEU A 43 3.87 -5.28 -6.16
C LEU A 43 3.56 -3.80 -6.35
N VAL A 44 4.57 -2.95 -6.33
CA VAL A 44 4.36 -1.52 -6.53
C VAL A 44 3.74 -1.28 -7.90
N GLU A 45 2.61 -0.60 -7.95
CA GLU A 45 1.76 -0.41 -9.12
C GLU A 45 1.13 -1.69 -9.66
N LEU A 46 1.84 -2.81 -9.61
CA LEU A 46 1.36 -4.07 -10.17
C LEU A 46 0.08 -4.53 -9.49
N ILE A 47 0.03 -4.46 -8.15
CA ILE A 47 -1.14 -4.95 -7.43
C ILE A 47 -2.39 -4.16 -7.82
N ASN A 48 -2.26 -2.87 -8.00
CA ASN A 48 -3.39 -2.02 -8.40
C ASN A 48 -3.88 -2.38 -9.80
N LYS A 49 -2.97 -2.57 -10.73
CA LYS A 49 -3.31 -2.96 -12.10
C LYS A 49 -3.93 -4.35 -12.15
N ALA A 50 -3.37 -5.28 -11.41
CA ALA A 50 -3.85 -6.66 -11.40
C ALA A 50 -5.28 -6.76 -10.86
N LEU A 51 -5.62 -5.94 -9.88
CA LEU A 51 -6.94 -5.96 -9.24
C LEU A 51 -7.90 -4.91 -9.80
N GLY A 52 -7.46 -4.11 -10.76
CA GLY A 52 -8.30 -3.08 -11.34
C GLY A 52 -8.63 -1.95 -10.37
N ILE A 53 -7.72 -1.65 -9.46
CA ILE A 53 -7.90 -0.59 -8.47
C ILE A 53 -7.30 0.70 -8.99
N HIS A 54 -8.12 1.72 -9.07
CA HIS A 54 -7.67 3.04 -9.51
C HIS A 54 -7.37 3.94 -8.32
N ARG A 55 -6.57 4.96 -8.59
CA ARG A 55 -6.25 5.96 -7.57
C ARG A 55 -7.54 6.58 -7.03
N GLY A 56 -7.71 6.57 -5.71
CA GLY A 56 -8.91 7.08 -5.07
C GLY A 56 -9.97 6.04 -4.73
N ASP A 57 -9.83 4.81 -5.22
CA ASP A 57 -10.82 3.76 -4.97
C ASP A 57 -10.78 3.21 -3.55
N ALA A 58 -9.58 3.08 -2.98
CA ALA A 58 -9.38 2.32 -1.74
C ALA A 58 -8.30 2.94 -0.86
N LYS A 59 -8.33 2.59 0.41
CA LYS A 59 -7.19 2.78 1.31
C LYS A 59 -6.27 1.59 1.14
N ILE A 60 -5.01 1.84 0.83
CA ILE A 60 -4.04 0.78 0.59
C ILE A 60 -2.99 0.79 1.68
N ILE A 61 -2.84 -0.34 2.35
CA ILE A 61 -1.88 -0.53 3.43
C ILE A 61 -0.91 -1.63 3.00
N GLN A 62 0.37 -1.33 3.03
CA GLN A 62 1.42 -2.28 2.69
C GLN A 62 2.34 -2.48 3.87
N ASN A 63 2.61 -3.73 4.19
CA ASN A 63 3.51 -4.06 5.28
C ASN A 63 4.37 -5.27 4.92
N ALA A 64 5.21 -5.67 5.86
CA ALA A 64 6.08 -6.83 5.66
C ALA A 64 5.26 -8.12 5.71
N GLY A 65 5.07 -8.75 4.55
CA GLY A 65 4.44 -10.05 4.44
C GLY A 65 2.93 -10.10 4.61
N THR A 66 2.24 -8.97 4.44
CA THR A 66 0.79 -8.91 4.61
C THR A 66 0.39 -9.34 6.02
N SER A 67 1.09 -8.84 7.01
CA SER A 67 1.03 -9.34 8.38
C SER A 67 0.12 -8.52 9.29
N LEU A 68 -0.61 -9.23 10.16
CA LEU A 68 -1.43 -8.63 11.22
C LEU A 68 -0.93 -9.10 12.59
N ILE A 69 0.36 -8.91 12.83
CA ILE A 69 0.99 -9.34 14.08
C ILE A 69 0.73 -8.30 15.18
N GLY A 70 0.29 -8.80 16.34
CA GLY A 70 0.05 -7.98 17.52
C GLY A 70 -1.31 -7.29 17.50
N GLU A 71 -1.95 -7.25 18.67
CA GLU A 71 -3.31 -6.69 18.79
C GLU A 71 -3.36 -5.18 18.54
N MET A 72 -2.30 -4.47 18.86
CA MET A 72 -2.23 -3.02 18.72
C MET A 72 -1.08 -2.58 17.83
N GLY A 73 -0.68 -3.43 16.89
CA GLY A 73 0.35 -3.08 15.91
C GLY A 73 -0.11 -1.96 14.97
N GLU A 74 0.84 -1.32 14.31
CA GLU A 74 0.55 -0.19 13.43
C GLU A 74 -0.41 -0.53 12.30
N THR A 75 -0.32 -1.73 11.76
CA THR A 75 -1.22 -2.17 10.70
C THR A 75 -2.66 -2.28 11.22
N VAL A 76 -2.84 -2.86 12.40
CA VAL A 76 -4.17 -2.96 13.02
C VAL A 76 -4.74 -1.58 13.31
N LYS A 77 -3.92 -0.68 13.85
CA LYS A 77 -4.35 0.71 14.08
C LYS A 77 -4.78 1.39 12.81
N SER A 78 -4.02 1.20 11.73
CA SER A 78 -4.34 1.79 10.43
C SER A 78 -5.67 1.26 9.90
N LEU A 79 -5.91 -0.04 10.01
CA LEU A 79 -7.18 -0.64 9.59
C LEU A 79 -8.35 -0.14 10.42
N LEU A 80 -8.19 -0.05 11.75
CA LEU A 80 -9.23 0.49 12.62
C LEU A 80 -9.57 1.93 12.25
N LEU A 81 -8.56 2.73 11.98
CA LEU A 81 -8.74 4.12 11.57
C LEU A 81 -9.55 4.19 10.27
N THR A 82 -9.24 3.32 9.30
CA THR A 82 -9.98 3.32 8.03
C THR A 82 -11.46 3.00 8.25
N ILE A 83 -11.76 2.08 9.14
CA ILE A 83 -13.14 1.70 9.44
C ILE A 83 -13.90 2.86 10.09
N TYR A 84 -13.34 3.46 11.13
CA TYR A 84 -14.06 4.43 11.95
C TYR A 84 -14.05 5.85 11.38
N VAL A 85 -12.99 6.24 10.67
CA VAL A 85 -12.86 7.60 10.16
C VAL A 85 -13.24 7.71 8.70
N PHE A 86 -12.88 6.71 7.88
CA PHE A 86 -13.03 6.78 6.44
C PHE A 86 -14.16 5.94 5.87
N ASP A 87 -15.04 5.46 6.72
CA ASP A 87 -16.26 4.74 6.33
C ASP A 87 -15.98 3.51 5.44
N ILE A 88 -14.93 2.79 5.76
CA ILE A 88 -14.59 1.56 5.06
C ILE A 88 -15.59 0.45 5.40
N LYS A 89 -16.07 -0.25 4.40
CA LYS A 89 -17.06 -1.31 4.55
C LYS A 89 -16.46 -2.70 4.40
N GLU A 90 -15.37 -2.83 3.66
CA GLU A 90 -14.74 -4.12 3.40
C GLU A 90 -13.23 -4.00 3.49
N ILE A 91 -12.61 -5.08 3.95
CA ILE A 91 -11.14 -5.16 4.02
C ILE A 91 -10.72 -6.42 3.26
N PHE A 92 -9.84 -6.25 2.29
CA PHE A 92 -9.25 -7.34 1.54
C PHE A 92 -7.80 -7.51 1.93
N ILE A 93 -7.39 -8.74 2.14
CA ILE A 93 -6.01 -9.09 2.50
C ILE A 93 -5.46 -9.95 1.36
N VAL A 94 -4.46 -9.42 0.66
CA VAL A 94 -3.92 -10.06 -0.54
C VAL A 94 -2.44 -10.35 -0.37
N GLY A 95 -2.09 -11.63 -0.32
CA GLY A 95 -0.71 -12.09 -0.31
C GLY A 95 -0.18 -12.30 -1.73
N HIS A 96 1.06 -12.75 -1.82
CA HIS A 96 1.69 -13.06 -3.09
C HIS A 96 2.68 -14.21 -2.92
N TYR A 97 3.05 -14.83 -4.03
CA TYR A 97 4.04 -15.89 -4.04
C TYR A 97 5.45 -15.33 -3.83
N ASP A 98 6.33 -16.19 -3.37
CA ASP A 98 7.75 -15.87 -3.21
C ASP A 98 7.99 -14.63 -2.36
N CYS A 99 7.27 -14.51 -1.26
CA CYS A 99 7.44 -13.40 -0.32
C CYS A 99 8.69 -13.63 0.53
N GLY A 100 9.61 -12.65 0.53
CA GLY A 100 10.82 -12.72 1.32
C GLY A 100 10.55 -12.91 2.82
N VAL A 101 9.50 -12.28 3.33
CA VAL A 101 9.11 -12.42 4.73
C VAL A 101 8.51 -13.79 4.99
N ALA A 102 7.68 -14.29 4.09
CA ALA A 102 7.09 -15.62 4.21
C ALA A 102 8.14 -16.71 4.16
N LEU A 103 9.13 -16.60 3.28
CA LEU A 103 10.24 -17.53 3.23
C LEU A 103 11.01 -17.56 4.55
N THR A 104 11.28 -16.39 5.09
CA THR A 104 11.95 -16.27 6.38
C THR A 104 11.11 -16.92 7.49
N SER A 105 9.82 -16.65 7.50
CA SER A 105 8.89 -17.22 8.48
C SER A 105 8.82 -18.74 8.36
N SER A 106 8.73 -19.25 7.14
CA SER A 106 8.71 -20.70 6.89
C SER A 106 9.94 -21.38 7.47
N LYS A 107 11.12 -20.78 7.28
CA LYS A 107 12.35 -21.32 7.83
C LYS A 107 12.35 -21.33 9.34
N ARG A 108 11.73 -20.35 9.97
CA ARG A 108 11.65 -20.28 11.43
C ARG A 108 10.64 -21.25 12.00
N HIS A 109 9.50 -21.33 11.39
CA HIS A 109 8.39 -22.10 11.94
C HIS A 109 8.46 -23.57 11.60
N ILE A 110 8.89 -23.88 10.43
CA ILE A 110 9.00 -25.26 9.94
C ILE A 110 7.84 -26.09 10.39
N THR A 111 6.73 -25.57 10.17
CA THR A 111 5.48 -26.24 10.52
C THR A 111 4.87 -26.85 9.29
#